data_6e8abf2b6f4937e60a04116f3dc1a9bb
#
_entry.id   6e8abf2b6f4937e60a04116f3dc1a9bb
#
_cell.length_a   1.000
_cell.length_b   1.000
_cell.length_c   1.000
_cell.angle_alpha   90.00
_cell.angle_beta   90.00
_cell.angle_gamma   90.00
#
_symmetry.space_group_name_H-M   'P 1'
#
loop_
_entity.id
_entity.type
_entity.pdbx_description
1 polymer ?
#
loop_
_entity_poly.entity_id
_entity_poly.type
_entity_poly.pdbx_seq_one_letter_code
_entity_poly.pdbx_strand_id
1 'polypeptide(L)'
;MVTQQQFKDYYNNLYNSGAIYVWGANGEVITKDLTDRLYKSYGSSTYNKTYYNNKYKEGKGKIGADCSGSIYPLSKADNTAKGYYNACSKRGSINNLPTNTACLIFNANFTHVGAYLGNGTTIEMMSSTRNCVKQSFNKSRWAYYGIPNWLETNVSVQQQPVSKPVETGVNKKEVIKNIQEWCNDYCNAGLVVDGVFGPKTKKGLVKALQHCLNKKYGAGLTEDGSFGPKTKAKCKNASSCKELTYICQAMLLIKGYNMNSSIKGGNLDGSYGPGTKATVLKYQQDTRGLRHDGICGPATFYAMFNQ
;
A
#
# COMPACT_ATOMS: atom_id res chain seq x y z
N MET A 1 2.18 17.52 -9.14
CA MET A 1 1.18 16.51 -9.52
C MET A 1 1.26 15.33 -8.56
N VAL A 2 0.15 14.63 -8.34
CA VAL A 2 0.09 13.43 -7.49
C VAL A 2 0.36 12.21 -8.38
N THR A 3 1.31 11.35 -8.01
CA THR A 3 1.55 10.12 -8.77
C THR A 3 0.44 9.11 -8.56
N GLN A 4 0.32 8.13 -9.47
CA GLN A 4 -0.60 6.99 -9.32
C GLN A 4 -0.37 6.23 -8.01
N GLN A 5 0.90 6.10 -7.58
CA GLN A 5 1.25 5.42 -6.35
C GLN A 5 0.84 6.25 -5.12
N GLN A 6 1.13 7.55 -5.11
CA GLN A 6 0.71 8.45 -4.03
C GLN A 6 -0.81 8.47 -3.83
N PHE A 7 -1.59 8.44 -4.94
CA PHE A 7 -3.05 8.34 -4.89
C PHE A 7 -3.49 7.04 -4.20
N LYS A 8 -2.93 5.90 -4.61
CA LYS A 8 -3.23 4.58 -4.03
C LYS A 8 -2.84 4.52 -2.54
N ASP A 9 -1.66 5.02 -2.20
CA ASP A 9 -1.15 5.03 -0.83
C ASP A 9 -2.02 5.90 0.08
N TYR A 10 -2.43 7.09 -0.41
CA TYR A 10 -3.32 7.97 0.33
C TYR A 10 -4.64 7.27 0.69
N TYR A 11 -5.33 6.67 -0.28
CA TYR A 11 -6.61 6.00 -0.01
C TYR A 11 -6.46 4.74 0.84
N ASN A 12 -5.39 3.97 0.64
CA ASN A 12 -5.09 2.85 1.55
C ASN A 12 -4.82 3.33 2.98
N ASN A 13 -4.10 4.42 3.17
CA ASN A 13 -3.84 5.02 4.49
C ASN A 13 -5.14 5.54 5.11
N LEU A 14 -5.99 6.19 4.33
CA LEU A 14 -7.30 6.67 4.79
C LEU A 14 -8.15 5.50 5.32
N TYR A 15 -8.21 4.39 4.60
CA TYR A 15 -8.90 3.18 5.05
C TYR A 15 -8.25 2.56 6.29
N ASN A 16 -6.93 2.37 6.27
CA ASN A 16 -6.18 1.71 7.35
C ASN A 16 -6.18 2.51 8.66
N SER A 17 -6.31 3.83 8.59
CA SER A 17 -6.44 4.70 9.77
C SER A 17 -7.82 4.62 10.45
N GLY A 18 -8.78 3.90 9.84
CA GLY A 18 -10.14 3.85 10.34
C GLY A 18 -10.85 5.19 10.22
N ALA A 19 -10.65 5.90 9.11
CA ALA A 19 -11.26 7.21 8.87
C ALA A 19 -12.79 7.16 8.97
N ILE A 20 -13.36 8.18 9.59
CA ILE A 20 -14.79 8.29 9.92
C ILE A 20 -15.48 9.20 8.90
N TYR A 21 -16.64 8.79 8.41
CA TYR A 21 -17.46 9.64 7.57
C TYR A 21 -18.06 10.79 8.38
N VAL A 22 -17.68 12.02 8.02
CA VAL A 22 -18.22 13.25 8.63
C VAL A 22 -18.61 14.20 7.51
N TRP A 23 -19.90 14.54 7.43
CA TRP A 23 -20.43 15.42 6.39
C TRP A 23 -19.75 16.79 6.40
N GLY A 24 -19.24 17.22 5.27
CA GLY A 24 -18.52 18.49 5.08
C GLY A 24 -17.07 18.49 5.56
N ALA A 25 -16.52 17.39 6.09
CA ALA A 25 -15.13 17.32 6.48
C ALA A 25 -14.23 16.97 5.28
N ASN A 26 -13.05 17.59 5.23
CA ASN A 26 -12.11 17.59 4.12
C ASN A 26 -10.79 16.82 4.43
N GLY A 27 -10.88 15.69 5.13
CA GLY A 27 -9.69 14.89 5.49
C GLY A 27 -8.96 15.44 6.73
N GLU A 28 -9.67 16.12 7.60
CA GLU A 28 -9.12 16.75 8.81
C GLU A 28 -9.18 15.80 10.01
N VAL A 29 -8.34 16.05 11.01
CA VAL A 29 -8.42 15.35 12.29
C VAL A 29 -9.70 15.78 13.03
N ILE A 30 -10.50 14.81 13.46
CA ILE A 30 -11.76 15.08 14.18
C ILE A 30 -11.47 15.64 15.58
N THR A 31 -11.82 16.91 15.75
CA THR A 31 -11.81 17.65 17.02
C THR A 31 -13.21 18.17 17.34
N LYS A 32 -13.41 18.66 18.56
CA LYS A 32 -14.68 19.30 18.91
C LYS A 32 -14.90 20.56 18.07
N ASP A 33 -13.84 21.36 17.88
CA ASP A 33 -13.89 22.59 17.08
C ASP A 33 -14.23 22.30 15.61
N LEU A 34 -13.66 21.23 15.04
CA LEU A 34 -14.02 20.79 13.68
C LEU A 34 -15.52 20.49 13.59
N THR A 35 -16.04 19.67 14.49
CA THR A 35 -17.45 19.24 14.44
C THR A 35 -18.41 20.38 14.72
N ASP A 36 -18.08 21.34 15.58
CA ASP A 36 -18.87 22.54 15.81
C ASP A 36 -18.88 23.49 14.59
N ARG A 37 -17.72 23.68 13.96
CA ARG A 37 -17.59 24.45 12.72
C ARG A 37 -18.42 23.81 11.58
N LEU A 38 -18.33 22.49 11.43
CA LEU A 38 -19.08 21.78 10.39
C LEU A 38 -20.59 21.84 10.64
N TYR A 39 -21.04 21.73 11.88
CA TYR A 39 -22.45 21.92 12.21
C TYR A 39 -22.92 23.34 11.87
N LYS A 40 -22.14 24.35 12.19
CA LYS A 40 -22.46 25.74 11.86
C LYS A 40 -22.57 25.97 10.35
N SER A 41 -21.71 25.33 9.55
CA SER A 41 -21.63 25.53 8.09
C SER A 41 -22.60 24.64 7.29
N TYR A 42 -22.83 23.41 7.76
CA TYR A 42 -23.53 22.37 6.99
C TYR A 42 -24.67 21.70 7.77
N GLY A 43 -25.06 22.24 8.93
CA GLY A 43 -26.15 21.71 9.75
C GLY A 43 -27.48 21.69 9.00
N SER A 44 -28.22 20.59 9.12
CA SER A 44 -29.51 20.35 8.50
C SER A 44 -30.37 19.45 9.39
N SER A 45 -31.59 19.11 8.97
CA SER A 45 -32.41 18.13 9.67
C SER A 45 -31.71 16.76 9.78
N THR A 46 -31.00 16.34 8.76
CA THR A 46 -30.24 15.08 8.73
C THR A 46 -28.92 15.21 9.47
N TYR A 47 -28.14 16.26 9.21
CA TYR A 47 -26.82 16.50 9.80
C TYR A 47 -26.92 17.55 10.91
N ASN A 48 -27.71 17.22 11.94
CA ASN A 48 -28.00 18.11 13.07
C ASN A 48 -26.87 18.08 14.13
N LYS A 49 -27.01 18.87 15.17
CA LYS A 49 -26.05 18.97 16.28
C LYS A 49 -25.74 17.62 16.93
N THR A 50 -26.75 16.75 17.06
CA THR A 50 -26.59 15.40 17.62
C THR A 50 -25.71 14.55 16.72
N TYR A 51 -25.91 14.62 15.41
CA TYR A 51 -25.03 13.93 14.43
C TYR A 51 -23.55 14.31 14.62
N TYR A 52 -23.23 15.62 14.63
CA TYR A 52 -21.84 16.06 14.78
C TYR A 52 -21.25 15.74 16.16
N ASN A 53 -22.03 15.82 17.22
CA ASN A 53 -21.59 15.39 18.55
C ASN A 53 -21.28 13.89 18.61
N ASN A 54 -22.08 13.06 17.94
CA ASN A 54 -21.83 11.61 17.86
C ASN A 54 -20.58 11.32 17.03
N LYS A 55 -20.37 12.04 15.93
CA LYS A 55 -19.15 11.91 15.10
C LYS A 55 -17.88 12.32 15.84
N TYR A 56 -17.95 13.34 16.70
CA TYR A 56 -16.85 13.66 17.60
C TYR A 56 -16.56 12.52 18.59
N LYS A 57 -17.59 11.96 19.23
CA LYS A 57 -17.42 10.84 20.19
C LYS A 57 -16.86 9.59 19.54
N GLU A 58 -17.33 9.26 18.32
CA GLU A 58 -16.91 8.09 17.54
C GLU A 58 -15.47 8.22 17.03
N GLY A 59 -15.07 9.43 16.64
CA GLY A 59 -13.91 9.66 15.80
C GLY A 59 -12.86 10.62 16.33
N LYS A 60 -12.94 11.08 17.58
CA LYS A 60 -11.93 12.00 18.15
C LYS A 60 -10.51 11.51 17.88
N GLY A 61 -9.68 12.36 17.23
CA GLY A 61 -8.30 12.07 16.87
C GLY A 61 -8.12 11.24 15.59
N LYS A 62 -9.19 10.72 15.00
CA LYS A 62 -9.17 10.06 13.68
C LYS A 62 -9.34 11.07 12.55
N ILE A 63 -9.10 10.64 11.32
CA ILE A 63 -9.39 11.45 10.13
C ILE A 63 -10.91 11.42 9.87
N GLY A 64 -11.49 12.60 9.62
CA GLY A 64 -12.87 12.79 9.18
C GLY A 64 -12.92 13.29 7.74
N ALA A 65 -13.77 12.69 6.91
CA ALA A 65 -14.05 13.16 5.56
C ALA A 65 -15.46 12.73 5.12
N ASP A 66 -16.08 13.46 4.21
CA ASP A 66 -17.16 12.92 3.39
C ASP A 66 -16.62 12.35 2.07
N CYS A 67 -17.49 11.94 1.14
CA CYS A 67 -17.06 11.32 -0.11
C CYS A 67 -16.18 12.25 -0.96
N SER A 68 -16.56 13.51 -1.13
CA SER A 68 -15.82 14.52 -1.89
C SER A 68 -14.67 15.12 -1.07
N GLY A 69 -14.87 15.33 0.22
CA GLY A 69 -13.85 15.84 1.13
C GLY A 69 -12.62 14.92 1.25
N SER A 70 -12.79 13.61 1.02
CA SER A 70 -11.66 12.67 0.97
C SER A 70 -10.66 12.98 -0.16
N ILE A 71 -11.04 13.78 -1.16
CA ILE A 71 -10.19 14.14 -2.31
C ILE A 71 -9.39 15.42 -2.00
N TYR A 72 -9.89 16.28 -1.13
CA TYR A 72 -9.29 17.59 -0.83
C TYR A 72 -7.79 17.52 -0.47
N PRO A 73 -7.31 16.60 0.37
CA PRO A 73 -5.88 16.53 0.71
C PRO A 73 -4.95 16.31 -0.48
N LEU A 74 -5.46 15.70 -1.57
CA LEU A 74 -4.72 15.48 -2.81
C LEU A 74 -4.89 16.63 -3.80
N SER A 75 -6.14 17.10 -3.97
CA SER A 75 -6.50 18.12 -4.98
C SER A 75 -6.18 19.54 -4.56
N LYS A 76 -6.20 19.81 -3.23
CA LYS A 76 -6.17 21.16 -2.64
C LYS A 76 -7.34 22.07 -3.09
N ALA A 77 -8.37 21.48 -3.67
CA ALA A 77 -9.58 22.15 -4.13
C ALA A 77 -10.80 21.53 -3.41
N ASP A 78 -11.65 22.35 -2.82
CA ASP A 78 -12.90 21.93 -2.21
C ASP A 78 -14.01 21.93 -3.28
N ASN A 79 -14.47 20.73 -3.63
CA ASN A 79 -15.44 20.53 -4.69
C ASN A 79 -16.48 19.45 -4.31
N THR A 80 -17.68 19.58 -4.89
CA THR A 80 -18.65 18.48 -4.90
C THR A 80 -18.19 17.34 -5.81
N ALA A 81 -18.81 16.16 -5.69
CA ALA A 81 -18.53 15.04 -6.59
C ALA A 81 -18.66 15.45 -8.08
N LYS A 82 -19.71 16.23 -8.44
CA LYS A 82 -19.88 16.76 -9.79
C LYS A 82 -18.78 17.75 -10.18
N GLY A 83 -18.35 18.62 -9.26
CA GLY A 83 -17.27 19.57 -9.47
C GLY A 83 -15.95 18.84 -9.78
N TYR A 84 -15.62 17.79 -9.01
CA TYR A 84 -14.46 16.96 -9.30
C TYR A 84 -14.55 16.24 -10.64
N TYR A 85 -15.72 15.69 -11.02
CA TYR A 85 -15.91 15.09 -12.34
C TYR A 85 -15.66 16.10 -13.46
N ASN A 86 -16.19 17.31 -13.34
CA ASN A 86 -16.03 18.35 -14.34
C ASN A 86 -14.57 18.83 -14.47
N ALA A 87 -13.81 18.81 -13.39
CA ALA A 87 -12.39 19.17 -13.34
C ALA A 87 -11.45 18.06 -13.83
N CYS A 88 -11.96 16.85 -14.14
CA CYS A 88 -11.13 15.78 -14.68
C CYS A 88 -10.68 16.08 -16.10
N SER A 89 -9.38 15.91 -16.37
CA SER A 89 -8.78 16.06 -17.71
C SER A 89 -9.20 14.93 -18.67
N LYS A 90 -9.44 13.73 -18.14
CA LYS A 90 -9.95 12.58 -18.87
C LYS A 90 -11.12 11.97 -18.10
N ARG A 91 -12.23 11.75 -18.76
CA ARG A 91 -13.46 11.24 -18.15
C ARG A 91 -14.32 10.49 -19.15
N GLY A 92 -15.18 9.60 -18.65
CA GLY A 92 -16.05 8.80 -19.50
C GLY A 92 -17.01 7.89 -18.75
N SER A 93 -17.75 7.10 -19.51
CA SER A 93 -18.60 6.05 -18.94
C SER A 93 -17.76 5.01 -18.20
N ILE A 94 -18.32 4.48 -17.12
CA ILE A 94 -17.71 3.39 -16.34
C ILE A 94 -17.44 2.12 -17.17
N ASN A 95 -18.13 2.00 -18.32
CA ASN A 95 -17.89 0.90 -19.25
C ASN A 95 -16.48 0.93 -19.86
N ASN A 96 -15.91 2.12 -19.95
CA ASN A 96 -14.57 2.40 -20.49
C ASN A 96 -13.55 2.67 -19.38
N LEU A 97 -13.81 2.22 -18.14
CA LEU A 97 -12.90 2.39 -17.01
C LEU A 97 -11.53 1.80 -17.35
N PRO A 98 -10.43 2.56 -17.24
CA PRO A 98 -9.10 2.02 -17.43
C PRO A 98 -8.74 1.09 -16.25
N THR A 99 -8.58 -0.20 -16.54
CA THR A 99 -8.44 -1.25 -15.51
C THR A 99 -7.13 -1.17 -14.71
N ASN A 100 -6.08 -0.57 -15.28
CA ASN A 100 -4.74 -0.49 -14.67
C ASN A 100 -4.37 0.92 -14.17
N THR A 101 -5.31 1.87 -14.21
CA THR A 101 -5.06 3.28 -13.83
C THR A 101 -5.96 3.63 -12.65
N ALA A 102 -5.36 4.12 -11.56
CA ALA A 102 -6.15 4.65 -10.46
C ALA A 102 -6.82 5.97 -10.87
N CYS A 103 -8.07 6.14 -10.49
CA CYS A 103 -8.89 7.30 -10.85
C CYS A 103 -10.07 7.48 -9.89
N LEU A 104 -10.79 8.57 -10.04
CA LEU A 104 -12.07 8.77 -9.37
C LEU A 104 -13.19 8.05 -10.13
N ILE A 105 -14.17 7.55 -9.40
CA ILE A 105 -15.39 6.94 -9.94
C ILE A 105 -16.62 7.60 -9.32
N PHE A 106 -17.67 7.76 -10.11
CA PHE A 106 -18.84 8.55 -9.75
C PHE A 106 -20.12 7.78 -10.02
N ASN A 107 -21.09 7.93 -9.12
CA ASN A 107 -22.45 7.40 -9.36
C ASN A 107 -23.19 8.22 -10.43
N ALA A 108 -24.34 7.73 -10.88
CA ALA A 108 -25.09 8.32 -12.01
C ALA A 108 -25.51 9.77 -11.76
N ASN A 109 -25.86 10.13 -10.52
CA ASN A 109 -26.37 11.46 -10.17
C ASN A 109 -25.29 12.40 -9.63
N PHE A 110 -24.01 11.99 -9.62
CA PHE A 110 -22.90 12.75 -9.05
C PHE A 110 -23.11 13.16 -7.59
N THR A 111 -23.86 12.37 -6.84
CA THR A 111 -24.06 12.56 -5.39
C THR A 111 -23.02 11.80 -4.56
N HIS A 112 -22.22 10.96 -5.22
CA HIS A 112 -21.19 10.16 -4.57
C HIS A 112 -19.98 9.97 -5.47
N VAL A 113 -18.79 9.95 -4.86
CA VAL A 113 -17.51 9.71 -5.50
C VAL A 113 -16.67 8.74 -4.65
N GLY A 114 -15.91 7.90 -5.31
CA GLY A 114 -14.95 6.98 -4.70
C GLY A 114 -13.65 6.93 -5.48
N ALA A 115 -12.65 6.27 -4.95
CA ALA A 115 -11.38 6.00 -5.58
C ALA A 115 -11.35 4.57 -6.12
N TYR A 116 -11.10 4.42 -7.41
CA TYR A 116 -10.70 3.15 -8.03
C TYR A 116 -9.18 3.07 -8.04
N LEU A 117 -8.61 1.99 -7.55
CA LEU A 117 -7.16 1.86 -7.38
C LEU A 117 -6.42 1.28 -8.59
N GLY A 118 -7.11 1.04 -9.72
CA GLY A 118 -6.51 0.48 -10.93
C GLY A 118 -6.18 -1.01 -10.86
N ASN A 119 -6.80 -1.75 -9.94
CA ASN A 119 -6.56 -3.19 -9.74
C ASN A 119 -7.82 -3.95 -9.32
N GLY A 120 -8.99 -3.48 -9.71
CA GLY A 120 -10.27 -4.07 -9.30
C GLY A 120 -10.69 -3.76 -7.86
N THR A 121 -10.03 -2.82 -7.18
CA THR A 121 -10.33 -2.42 -5.79
C THR A 121 -10.84 -0.99 -5.75
N THR A 122 -11.82 -0.72 -4.89
CA THR A 122 -12.31 0.64 -4.59
C THR A 122 -12.15 0.96 -3.11
N ILE A 123 -11.87 2.23 -2.83
CA ILE A 123 -11.92 2.81 -1.48
C ILE A 123 -12.76 4.07 -1.55
N GLU A 124 -13.68 4.21 -0.60
CA GLU A 124 -14.61 5.33 -0.57
C GLU A 124 -15.04 5.69 0.85
N MET A 125 -15.27 6.96 1.10
CA MET A 125 -16.02 7.41 2.28
C MET A 125 -17.49 7.19 1.98
N MET A 126 -18.03 6.01 2.39
CA MET A 126 -19.29 5.49 1.85
C MET A 126 -20.51 6.19 2.43
N SER A 127 -20.61 6.26 3.74
CA SER A 127 -21.74 6.85 4.46
C SER A 127 -21.43 7.05 5.93
N SER A 128 -22.29 7.78 6.63
CA SER A 128 -22.18 8.02 8.07
C SER A 128 -22.23 6.75 8.95
N THR A 129 -22.77 5.65 8.43
CA THR A 129 -22.87 4.37 9.14
C THR A 129 -21.77 3.37 8.74
N ARG A 130 -21.25 3.48 7.53
CA ARG A 130 -20.23 2.56 7.01
C ARG A 130 -18.82 3.13 7.02
N ASN A 131 -18.68 4.43 7.20
CA ASN A 131 -17.40 5.13 7.23
C ASN A 131 -16.55 4.88 5.98
N CYS A 132 -15.22 4.75 6.12
CA CYS A 132 -14.32 4.42 5.04
C CYS A 132 -14.38 2.92 4.75
N VAL A 133 -14.66 2.54 3.51
CA VAL A 133 -14.72 1.13 3.10
C VAL A 133 -13.75 0.83 1.96
N LYS A 134 -13.17 -0.36 1.99
CA LYS A 134 -12.37 -0.95 0.91
C LYS A 134 -13.06 -2.23 0.45
N GLN A 135 -13.31 -2.34 -0.86
CA GLN A 135 -14.05 -3.46 -1.41
C GLN A 135 -13.65 -3.74 -2.87
N SER A 136 -14.06 -4.89 -3.37
CA SER A 136 -13.95 -5.20 -4.80
C SER A 136 -14.80 -4.24 -5.62
N PHE A 137 -14.28 -3.82 -6.78
CA PHE A 137 -15.00 -2.96 -7.71
C PHE A 137 -16.29 -3.61 -8.18
N ASN A 138 -17.41 -2.99 -7.86
CA ASN A 138 -18.72 -3.38 -8.35
C ASN A 138 -19.22 -2.37 -9.37
N LYS A 139 -19.16 -2.72 -10.66
CA LYS A 139 -19.50 -1.85 -11.78
C LYS A 139 -20.92 -1.28 -11.70
N SER A 140 -21.89 -2.02 -11.17
CA SER A 140 -23.30 -1.59 -11.12
C SER A 140 -23.56 -0.39 -10.20
N ARG A 141 -22.63 -0.09 -9.28
CA ARG A 141 -22.73 1.07 -8.38
C ARG A 141 -22.28 2.39 -9.01
N TRP A 142 -21.57 2.33 -10.14
CA TRP A 142 -20.87 3.46 -10.73
C TRP A 142 -21.34 3.70 -12.16
N ALA A 143 -21.35 4.95 -12.58
CA ALA A 143 -21.75 5.33 -13.93
C ALA A 143 -20.61 5.95 -14.73
N TYR A 144 -19.70 6.64 -14.05
CA TYR A 144 -18.63 7.36 -14.71
C TYR A 144 -17.29 7.17 -13.99
N TYR A 145 -16.20 7.37 -14.74
CA TYR A 145 -14.86 7.56 -14.20
C TYR A 145 -14.28 8.91 -14.61
N GLY A 146 -13.30 9.40 -13.87
CA GLY A 146 -12.56 10.60 -14.19
C GLY A 146 -11.14 10.58 -13.64
N ILE A 147 -10.19 11.01 -14.48
CA ILE A 147 -8.80 11.19 -14.08
C ILE A 147 -8.60 12.69 -13.89
N PRO A 148 -8.39 13.17 -12.65
CA PRO A 148 -8.15 14.58 -12.39
C PRO A 148 -6.87 15.09 -13.04
N ASN A 149 -6.83 16.37 -13.36
CA ASN A 149 -5.64 17.00 -13.96
C ASN A 149 -4.42 17.06 -13.01
N TRP A 150 -4.63 16.95 -11.72
CA TRP A 150 -3.58 16.88 -10.71
C TRP A 150 -3.06 15.45 -10.45
N LEU A 151 -3.73 14.42 -11.01
CA LEU A 151 -3.29 13.01 -10.93
C LEU A 151 -2.54 12.66 -12.22
N GLU A 152 -1.31 12.16 -12.08
CA GLU A 152 -0.54 11.68 -13.22
C GLU A 152 -1.28 10.56 -13.96
N THR A 153 -1.38 10.69 -15.27
CA THR A 153 -1.85 9.61 -16.12
C THR A 153 -0.64 8.80 -16.58
N ASN A 154 -0.66 7.50 -16.39
CA ASN A 154 0.24 6.64 -17.14
C ASN A 154 -0.20 6.68 -18.61
N VAL A 155 0.19 7.72 -19.32
CA VAL A 155 -0.04 7.82 -20.77
C VAL A 155 1.30 7.70 -21.44
N SER A 156 1.56 6.56 -22.05
CA SER A 156 2.12 6.55 -23.38
C SER A 156 1.87 5.20 -24.03
N VAL A 157 0.84 5.13 -24.86
CA VAL A 157 0.92 4.33 -26.07
C VAL A 157 0.53 5.26 -27.22
N GLN A 158 1.50 5.98 -27.73
CA GLN A 158 1.51 6.34 -29.15
C GLN A 158 2.43 5.33 -29.84
N GLN A 159 1.84 4.62 -30.77
CA GLN A 159 2.59 3.78 -31.71
C GLN A 159 3.57 4.65 -32.51
N GLN A 160 4.84 4.41 -32.30
CA GLN A 160 5.89 4.65 -33.30
C GLN A 160 6.92 3.51 -33.23
N PRO A 161 7.66 3.22 -34.32
CA PRO A 161 8.25 1.91 -34.52
C PRO A 161 9.42 1.62 -33.60
N VAL A 162 9.51 0.36 -33.26
CA VAL A 162 10.45 -0.37 -32.41
C VAL A 162 11.84 0.26 -32.31
N SER A 163 12.10 0.93 -31.21
CA SER A 163 13.40 0.99 -30.57
C SER A 163 13.18 0.60 -29.11
N LYS A 164 14.10 -0.18 -28.55
CA LYS A 164 14.00 -0.89 -27.25
C LYS A 164 13.41 -0.04 -26.12
N PRO A 165 12.51 -0.59 -25.24
CA PRO A 165 11.93 0.13 -24.13
C PRO A 165 12.98 0.50 -23.08
N VAL A 166 13.04 1.78 -22.71
CA VAL A 166 13.67 2.22 -21.46
C VAL A 166 12.63 1.94 -20.34
N GLU A 167 12.86 0.87 -19.59
CA GLU A 167 12.06 0.48 -18.42
C GLU A 167 12.34 1.44 -17.25
N THR A 168 11.37 2.29 -16.89
CA THR A 168 11.32 2.99 -15.59
C THR A 168 10.45 2.23 -14.56
N GLY A 169 10.37 0.92 -14.68
CA GLY A 169 9.88 0.00 -13.67
C GLY A 169 11.07 -0.71 -13.04
N VAL A 170 11.04 -0.89 -11.71
CA VAL A 170 12.03 -1.75 -11.06
C VAL A 170 12.01 -3.10 -11.76
N ASN A 171 13.09 -3.43 -12.46
CA ASN A 171 13.23 -4.71 -13.15
C ASN A 171 13.35 -5.81 -12.08
N LYS A 172 12.23 -6.45 -11.75
CA LYS A 172 12.18 -7.50 -10.73
C LYS A 172 13.20 -8.61 -10.99
N LYS A 173 13.45 -8.93 -12.25
CA LYS A 173 14.45 -9.92 -12.65
C LYS A 173 15.84 -9.47 -12.24
N GLU A 174 16.16 -8.19 -12.43
CA GLU A 174 17.45 -7.62 -12.05
C GLU A 174 17.61 -7.58 -10.52
N VAL A 175 16.56 -7.18 -9.79
CA VAL A 175 16.61 -7.22 -8.31
C VAL A 175 16.82 -8.65 -7.79
N ILE A 176 16.22 -9.66 -8.44
CA ILE A 176 16.43 -11.06 -8.04
C ILE A 176 17.88 -11.50 -8.34
N LYS A 177 18.47 -11.07 -9.45
CA LYS A 177 19.92 -11.32 -9.71
C LYS A 177 20.77 -10.71 -8.60
N ASN A 178 20.53 -9.46 -8.25
CA ASN A 178 21.26 -8.79 -7.17
C ASN A 178 21.09 -9.50 -5.82
N ILE A 179 19.90 -10.07 -5.53
CA ILE A 179 19.67 -10.90 -4.36
C ILE A 179 20.50 -12.20 -4.43
N GLN A 180 20.58 -12.84 -5.59
CA GLN A 180 21.36 -14.07 -5.77
C GLN A 180 22.87 -13.79 -5.64
N GLU A 181 23.38 -12.71 -6.25
CA GLU A 181 24.75 -12.24 -6.08
C GLU A 181 25.05 -11.94 -4.60
N TRP A 182 24.20 -11.15 -3.95
CA TRP A 182 24.37 -10.84 -2.53
C TRP A 182 24.41 -12.10 -1.65
N CYS A 183 23.59 -13.11 -1.89
CA CYS A 183 23.64 -14.38 -1.17
C CYS A 183 24.96 -15.12 -1.42
N ASN A 184 25.47 -15.11 -2.66
CA ASN A 184 26.75 -15.72 -2.98
C ASN A 184 27.91 -15.04 -2.27
N ASP A 185 27.95 -13.71 -2.28
CA ASP A 185 29.02 -12.93 -1.66
C ASP A 185 28.95 -12.99 -0.13
N TYR A 186 27.74 -12.94 0.43
CA TYR A 186 27.55 -12.85 1.88
C TYR A 186 27.74 -14.17 2.62
N CYS A 187 27.27 -15.29 2.06
CA CYS A 187 27.28 -16.58 2.74
C CYS A 187 27.73 -17.76 1.86
N ASN A 188 28.33 -17.49 0.70
CA ASN A 188 28.74 -18.52 -0.27
C ASN A 188 27.60 -19.51 -0.59
N ALA A 189 26.45 -18.93 -1.05
CA ALA A 189 25.24 -19.72 -1.29
C ALA A 189 25.31 -20.62 -2.53
N GLY A 190 26.23 -20.38 -3.46
CA GLY A 190 26.43 -21.17 -4.68
C GLY A 190 25.25 -21.07 -5.66
N LEU A 191 24.58 -19.92 -5.73
CA LEU A 191 23.41 -19.70 -6.59
C LEU A 191 23.85 -19.34 -8.01
N VAL A 192 23.10 -19.82 -9.00
CA VAL A 192 23.15 -19.29 -10.37
C VAL A 192 22.44 -17.94 -10.38
N VAL A 193 23.10 -16.92 -10.95
CA VAL A 193 22.57 -15.54 -11.05
C VAL A 193 21.73 -15.42 -12.33
N ASP A 194 20.53 -15.98 -12.32
CA ASP A 194 19.62 -16.05 -13.48
C ASP A 194 18.42 -15.09 -13.39
N GLY A 195 18.23 -14.49 -12.22
CA GLY A 195 17.08 -13.63 -11.95
C GLY A 195 15.77 -14.39 -11.80
N VAL A 196 15.82 -15.71 -11.56
CA VAL A 196 14.67 -16.56 -11.31
C VAL A 196 14.64 -16.94 -9.83
N PHE A 197 13.52 -16.61 -9.16
CA PHE A 197 13.34 -17.03 -7.79
C PHE A 197 12.77 -18.46 -7.73
N GLY A 198 13.62 -19.39 -7.36
CA GLY A 198 13.28 -20.79 -7.20
C GLY A 198 13.65 -21.33 -5.80
N PRO A 199 13.43 -22.64 -5.57
CA PRO A 199 13.78 -23.29 -4.30
C PRO A 199 15.25 -23.09 -3.88
N LYS A 200 16.18 -23.05 -4.84
CA LYS A 200 17.61 -22.80 -4.57
C LYS A 200 17.84 -21.38 -4.03
N THR A 201 17.25 -20.35 -4.64
CA THR A 201 17.36 -18.95 -4.17
C THR A 201 16.71 -18.79 -2.78
N LYS A 202 15.57 -19.42 -2.54
CA LYS A 202 14.92 -19.46 -1.21
C LYS A 202 15.87 -20.08 -0.18
N LYS A 203 16.49 -21.22 -0.49
CA LYS A 203 17.46 -21.89 0.36
C LYS A 203 18.69 -21.01 0.64
N GLY A 204 19.17 -20.28 -0.38
CA GLY A 204 20.26 -19.30 -0.24
C GLY A 204 19.93 -18.17 0.75
N LEU A 205 18.72 -17.62 0.67
CA LEU A 205 18.25 -16.58 1.63
C LEU A 205 18.15 -17.11 3.08
N VAL A 206 17.73 -18.36 3.28
CA VAL A 206 17.76 -18.99 4.62
C VAL A 206 19.19 -19.16 5.09
N LYS A 207 20.12 -19.63 4.23
CA LYS A 207 21.55 -19.75 4.55
C LYS A 207 22.12 -18.38 4.95
N ALA A 208 21.80 -17.32 4.21
CA ALA A 208 22.22 -15.96 4.54
C ALA A 208 21.67 -15.49 5.91
N LEU A 209 20.42 -15.86 6.24
CA LEU A 209 19.82 -15.57 7.55
C LEU A 209 20.58 -16.31 8.67
N GLN A 210 20.84 -17.60 8.49
CA GLN A 210 21.60 -18.41 9.46
C GLN A 210 23.03 -17.87 9.64
N HIS A 211 23.70 -17.51 8.54
CA HIS A 211 25.02 -16.87 8.55
C HIS A 211 25.01 -15.53 9.32
N CYS A 212 24.02 -14.69 9.07
CA CYS A 212 23.83 -13.43 9.81
C CYS A 212 23.66 -13.67 11.32
N LEU A 213 22.82 -14.62 11.70
CA LEU A 213 22.56 -14.97 13.09
C LEU A 213 23.83 -15.52 13.77
N ASN A 214 24.60 -16.36 13.09
CA ASN A 214 25.87 -16.87 13.60
C ASN A 214 26.89 -15.75 13.79
N LYS A 215 27.11 -14.96 12.74
CA LYS A 215 28.16 -13.93 12.69
C LYS A 215 27.91 -12.78 13.67
N LYS A 216 26.65 -12.33 13.79
CA LYS A 216 26.30 -11.15 14.60
C LYS A 216 25.80 -11.47 16.00
N TYR A 217 25.25 -12.66 16.19
CA TYR A 217 24.58 -13.01 17.46
C TYR A 217 25.05 -14.32 18.07
N GLY A 218 26.09 -14.96 17.51
CA GLY A 218 26.66 -16.21 18.04
C GLY A 218 25.64 -17.35 18.13
N ALA A 219 24.74 -17.47 17.14
CA ALA A 219 23.60 -18.38 17.23
C ALA A 219 23.95 -19.86 17.18
N GLY A 220 25.12 -20.24 16.67
CA GLY A 220 25.59 -21.63 16.57
C GLY A 220 24.72 -22.51 15.67
N LEU A 221 24.15 -21.93 14.60
CA LEU A 221 23.31 -22.64 13.65
C LEU A 221 24.14 -23.33 12.57
N THR A 222 23.68 -24.49 12.10
CA THR A 222 24.16 -25.05 10.82
C THR A 222 23.58 -24.21 9.68
N GLU A 223 24.45 -23.75 8.76
CA GLU A 223 24.06 -22.92 7.61
C GLU A 223 23.59 -23.80 6.45
N ASP A 224 22.56 -24.63 6.71
CA ASP A 224 22.03 -25.65 5.80
C ASP A 224 20.95 -25.11 4.85
N GLY A 225 20.52 -23.85 5.04
CA GLY A 225 19.45 -23.23 4.27
C GLY A 225 18.06 -23.78 4.61
N SER A 226 17.87 -24.40 5.79
CA SER A 226 16.58 -24.88 6.26
C SER A 226 16.06 -24.03 7.42
N PHE A 227 14.89 -23.38 7.24
CA PHE A 227 14.28 -22.58 8.29
C PHE A 227 13.45 -23.47 9.24
N GLY A 228 14.15 -24.28 10.04
CA GLY A 228 13.55 -25.17 11.03
C GLY A 228 13.36 -24.55 12.42
N PRO A 229 12.91 -25.36 13.40
CA PRO A 229 12.66 -24.89 14.77
C PRO A 229 13.88 -24.24 15.45
N LYS A 230 15.09 -24.78 15.23
CA LYS A 230 16.33 -24.22 15.77
C LYS A 230 16.61 -22.82 15.21
N THR A 231 16.48 -22.64 13.88
CA THR A 231 16.62 -21.32 13.22
C THR A 231 15.56 -20.35 13.72
N LYS A 232 14.29 -20.79 13.85
CA LYS A 232 13.20 -19.98 14.39
C LYS A 232 13.49 -19.51 15.82
N ALA A 233 13.96 -20.37 16.69
CA ALA A 233 14.26 -20.05 18.10
C ALA A 233 15.40 -19.02 18.25
N LYS A 234 16.36 -19.00 17.34
CA LYS A 234 17.50 -18.07 17.32
C LYS A 234 17.25 -16.81 16.49
N CYS A 235 16.19 -16.78 15.69
CA CYS A 235 15.89 -15.68 14.79
C CYS A 235 15.63 -14.37 15.55
N LYS A 236 16.10 -13.26 15.00
CA LYS A 236 15.87 -11.89 15.51
C LYS A 236 14.88 -11.15 14.62
N ASN A 237 14.40 -10.00 15.08
CA ASN A 237 13.57 -9.13 14.25
C ASN A 237 14.38 -8.61 13.05
N ALA A 238 13.73 -8.43 11.91
CA ALA A 238 14.38 -7.91 10.71
C ALA A 238 15.06 -6.54 10.93
N SER A 239 14.46 -5.70 11.79
CA SER A 239 15.01 -4.38 12.15
C SER A 239 16.28 -4.43 13.00
N SER A 240 16.72 -5.62 13.44
CA SER A 240 17.91 -5.75 14.31
C SER A 240 19.23 -5.53 13.56
N CYS A 241 19.26 -5.74 12.24
CA CYS A 241 20.42 -5.41 11.41
C CYS A 241 20.04 -5.32 9.92
N LYS A 242 20.94 -4.70 9.13
CA LYS A 242 20.74 -4.45 7.71
C LYS A 242 20.48 -5.74 6.91
N GLU A 243 21.21 -6.78 7.20
CA GLU A 243 21.13 -8.06 6.48
C GLU A 243 19.80 -8.78 6.73
N LEU A 244 19.30 -8.79 7.97
CA LEU A 244 17.97 -9.33 8.28
C LEU A 244 16.86 -8.49 7.63
N THR A 245 17.03 -7.16 7.57
CA THR A 245 16.10 -6.31 6.84
C THR A 245 16.12 -6.62 5.35
N TYR A 246 17.30 -6.76 4.75
CA TYR A 246 17.46 -7.10 3.33
C TYR A 246 16.77 -8.43 3.00
N ILE A 247 16.96 -9.47 3.82
CA ILE A 247 16.31 -10.77 3.66
C ILE A 247 14.78 -10.65 3.77
N CYS A 248 14.28 -9.87 4.72
CA CYS A 248 12.85 -9.58 4.86
C CYS A 248 12.29 -8.89 3.60
N GLN A 249 12.97 -7.85 3.12
CA GLN A 249 12.59 -7.13 1.91
C GLN A 249 12.62 -8.04 0.66
N ALA A 250 13.63 -8.89 0.53
CA ALA A 250 13.74 -9.87 -0.54
C ALA A 250 12.54 -10.83 -0.54
N MET A 251 12.18 -11.38 0.63
CA MET A 251 11.04 -12.28 0.74
C MET A 251 9.71 -11.60 0.45
N LEU A 252 9.51 -10.35 0.88
CA LEU A 252 8.30 -9.58 0.56
C LEU A 252 8.18 -9.32 -0.94
N LEU A 253 9.27 -8.88 -1.59
CA LEU A 253 9.30 -8.65 -3.04
C LEU A 253 8.92 -9.91 -3.82
N ILE A 254 9.47 -11.05 -3.41
CA ILE A 254 9.27 -12.34 -4.06
C ILE A 254 7.83 -12.81 -3.91
N LYS A 255 7.25 -12.63 -2.74
CA LYS A 255 5.83 -12.92 -2.47
C LYS A 255 4.86 -11.92 -3.15
N GLY A 256 5.37 -11.00 -3.96
CA GLY A 256 4.57 -10.07 -4.77
C GLY A 256 4.18 -8.77 -4.07
N TYR A 257 4.73 -8.51 -2.89
CA TYR A 257 4.50 -7.24 -2.19
C TYR A 257 5.32 -6.11 -2.82
N ASN A 258 4.76 -4.91 -2.82
CA ASN A 258 5.42 -3.74 -3.38
C ASN A 258 6.57 -3.28 -2.45
N MET A 259 7.80 -3.36 -2.95
CA MET A 259 9.02 -2.93 -2.27
C MET A 259 9.71 -1.74 -2.95
N ASN A 260 9.03 -1.03 -3.87
CA ASN A 260 9.64 0.04 -4.68
C ASN A 260 10.28 1.15 -3.83
N SER A 261 9.70 1.48 -2.67
CA SER A 261 10.29 2.44 -1.73
C SER A 261 11.60 1.99 -1.08
N SER A 262 11.86 0.68 -1.10
CA SER A 262 13.06 0.04 -0.52
C SER A 262 14.07 -0.39 -1.59
N ILE A 263 13.83 -0.06 -2.86
CA ILE A 263 14.73 -0.37 -3.97
C ILE A 263 15.41 0.91 -4.44
N LYS A 264 16.74 0.93 -4.39
CA LYS A 264 17.59 2.03 -4.83
C LYS A 264 18.66 1.51 -5.79
N GLY A 265 18.73 2.09 -6.99
CA GLY A 265 19.69 1.65 -8.01
C GLY A 265 19.58 0.15 -8.35
N GLY A 266 18.37 -0.41 -8.38
CA GLY A 266 18.14 -1.83 -8.67
C GLY A 266 18.35 -2.76 -7.47
N ASN A 267 18.79 -2.28 -6.29
CA ASN A 267 19.04 -3.07 -5.08
C ASN A 267 18.08 -2.75 -3.96
N LEU A 268 17.78 -3.75 -3.12
CA LEU A 268 17.13 -3.55 -1.83
C LEU A 268 18.05 -2.77 -0.88
N ASP A 269 17.50 -1.80 -0.14
CA ASP A 269 18.30 -0.88 0.68
C ASP A 269 18.70 -1.42 2.07
N GLY A 270 18.07 -2.52 2.51
CA GLY A 270 18.29 -3.10 3.82
C GLY A 270 17.88 -2.18 4.99
N SER A 271 17.03 -1.18 4.73
CA SER A 271 16.55 -0.24 5.73
C SER A 271 15.14 -0.57 6.20
N TYR A 272 14.96 -0.80 7.52
CA TYR A 272 13.65 -1.07 8.10
C TYR A 272 12.89 0.23 8.38
N GLY A 273 12.63 0.99 7.31
CA GLY A 273 11.89 2.24 7.36
C GLY A 273 10.36 2.04 7.35
N PRO A 274 9.60 3.16 7.33
CA PRO A 274 8.12 3.13 7.30
C PRO A 274 7.54 2.29 6.16
N GLY A 275 8.15 2.32 4.97
CA GLY A 275 7.74 1.52 3.81
C GLY A 275 7.89 0.02 4.05
N THR A 276 9.04 -0.45 4.55
CA THR A 276 9.26 -1.85 4.91
C THR A 276 8.30 -2.29 6.01
N LYS A 277 8.12 -1.47 7.06
CA LYS A 277 7.17 -1.75 8.16
C LYS A 277 5.73 -1.91 7.67
N ALA A 278 5.26 -1.01 6.80
CA ALA A 278 3.93 -1.06 6.22
C ALA A 278 3.73 -2.32 5.36
N THR A 279 4.75 -2.71 4.59
CA THR A 279 4.71 -3.92 3.76
C THR A 279 4.72 -5.20 4.62
N VAL A 280 5.49 -5.24 5.70
CA VAL A 280 5.45 -6.34 6.69
C VAL A 280 4.07 -6.46 7.32
N LEU A 281 3.48 -5.33 7.75
CA LEU A 281 2.13 -5.31 8.30
C LEU A 281 1.11 -5.87 7.31
N LYS A 282 1.21 -5.47 6.04
CA LYS A 282 0.35 -5.99 4.97
C LYS A 282 0.52 -7.50 4.80
N TYR A 283 1.74 -8.01 4.76
CA TYR A 283 2.01 -9.46 4.70
C TYR A 283 1.40 -10.20 5.90
N GLN A 284 1.52 -9.65 7.10
CA GLN A 284 0.96 -10.23 8.32
C GLN A 284 -0.58 -10.29 8.27
N GLN A 285 -1.23 -9.23 7.75
CA GLN A 285 -2.68 -9.18 7.56
C GLN A 285 -3.18 -10.21 6.53
N ASP A 286 -2.39 -10.45 5.49
CA ASP A 286 -2.73 -11.43 4.44
C ASP A 286 -2.38 -12.87 4.85
N THR A 287 -1.66 -13.06 5.95
CA THR A 287 -1.16 -14.37 6.42
C THR A 287 -1.85 -14.76 7.74
N ARG A 288 -2.70 -15.80 7.68
CA ARG A 288 -3.42 -16.29 8.86
C ARG A 288 -2.47 -16.70 10.00
N GLY A 289 -2.79 -16.29 11.22
CA GLY A 289 -2.09 -16.70 12.43
C GLY A 289 -0.87 -15.85 12.78
N LEU A 290 -0.59 -14.78 12.05
CA LEU A 290 0.42 -13.80 12.41
C LEU A 290 -0.18 -12.64 13.22
N ARG A 291 0.61 -12.08 14.14
CA ARG A 291 0.30 -10.81 14.79
C ARG A 291 0.52 -9.67 13.80
N HIS A 292 -0.41 -8.72 13.73
CA HIS A 292 -0.38 -7.57 12.82
C HIS A 292 0.26 -6.35 13.50
N ASP A 293 1.57 -6.37 13.69
CA ASP A 293 2.32 -5.30 14.39
C ASP A 293 3.36 -4.58 13.50
N GLY A 294 3.49 -5.03 12.27
CA GLY A 294 4.49 -4.52 11.34
C GLY A 294 5.94 -4.86 11.75
N ILE A 295 6.14 -5.87 12.60
CA ILE A 295 7.47 -6.34 13.04
C ILE A 295 7.73 -7.70 12.41
N CYS A 296 8.69 -7.78 11.49
CA CYS A 296 9.13 -9.06 10.94
C CYS A 296 10.02 -9.79 11.97
N GLY A 297 9.37 -10.46 12.90
CA GLY A 297 10.02 -11.30 13.91
C GLY A 297 10.09 -12.78 13.50
N PRO A 298 10.51 -13.67 14.43
CA PRO A 298 10.70 -15.10 14.15
C PRO A 298 9.47 -15.81 13.56
N ALA A 299 8.26 -15.46 14.02
CA ALA A 299 7.02 -16.04 13.49
C ALA A 299 6.74 -15.58 12.05
N THR A 300 6.97 -14.29 11.77
CA THR A 300 6.79 -13.72 10.44
C THR A 300 7.81 -14.27 9.45
N PHE A 301 9.09 -14.34 9.82
CA PHE A 301 10.10 -15.01 9.00
C PHE A 301 9.79 -16.48 8.74
N TYR A 302 9.35 -17.19 9.78
CA TYR A 302 8.96 -18.61 9.63
C TYR A 302 7.84 -18.77 8.60
N ALA A 303 6.82 -17.94 8.67
CA ALA A 303 5.72 -17.95 7.67
C ALA A 303 6.23 -17.59 6.27
N MET A 304 7.11 -16.58 6.13
CA MET A 304 7.68 -16.20 4.84
C MET A 304 8.40 -17.35 4.15
N PHE A 305 9.14 -18.16 4.92
CA PHE A 305 9.95 -19.24 4.38
C PHE A 305 9.23 -20.58 4.28
N ASN A 306 8.13 -20.82 4.98
CA ASN A 306 7.50 -22.15 5.05
C ASN A 306 6.04 -22.16 4.56
N GLN A 307 5.45 -21.02 4.26
CA GLN A 307 4.15 -20.86 3.60
C GLN A 307 4.35 -20.17 2.24
#